data_0375c70d9a5854e93a3d370200871d17
#
_entry.id   0375c70d9a5854e93a3d370200871d17
#
_cell.length_a   1.000
_cell.length_b   1.000
_cell.length_c   1.000
_cell.angle_alpha   90.00
_cell.angle_beta   90.00
_cell.angle_gamma   90.00
#
_symmetry.space_group_name_H-M   'P 1'
#
loop_
_entity.id
_entity.type
_entity.pdbx_description
1 polymer ?
#
loop_
_entity_poly.entity_id
_entity_poly.type
_entity_poly.pdbx_seq_one_letter_code
_entity_poly.pdbx_strand_id
1 'polypeptide(L)'
;MALHFLVEACSAAAVGDTVSLSGAEAKHAAVVRRVRVGESVTVGDGSGVWLEGTVADVSASRVDVTITAQSAAPAPKVRLVLVQALAKGDRDELAVQTSCELGVDEIVPWQASRSVSRWEGAKANKGRERWATIVREAAKQAHRPWVPSVSEASSTAQVIARAAGARMLVLDPTATAKLSDVAVDAEADHDVMLVVGPEGGISPEELEKFEAAGAERVRLGDTVLRTSTAGPAAISVLSVALGRW
;
A
#
# COMPACT_ATOMS: atom_id res chain seq x y z
N MET A 1 -11.82 -17.07 -8.94
CA MET A 1 -11.78 -16.08 -7.84
C MET A 1 -12.83 -15.02 -8.15
N ALA A 2 -13.73 -14.68 -7.23
CA ALA A 2 -14.75 -13.65 -7.43
C ALA A 2 -14.08 -12.28 -7.65
N LEU A 3 -14.71 -11.41 -8.45
CA LEU A 3 -14.22 -10.05 -8.66
C LEU A 3 -14.46 -9.21 -7.40
N HIS A 4 -13.54 -8.32 -7.06
CA HIS A 4 -13.68 -7.39 -5.94
C HIS A 4 -13.85 -5.95 -6.41
N PHE A 5 -14.81 -5.23 -5.81
CA PHE A 5 -15.13 -3.84 -6.10
C PHE A 5 -15.09 -2.98 -4.83
N LEU A 6 -14.77 -1.70 -4.97
CA LEU A 6 -14.69 -0.76 -3.84
C LEU A 6 -15.81 0.28 -3.93
N VAL A 7 -16.66 0.32 -2.89
CA VAL A 7 -17.78 1.25 -2.77
C VAL A 7 -17.75 1.90 -1.38
N GLU A 8 -17.40 3.17 -1.29
CA GLU A 8 -17.23 3.89 -0.01
C GLU A 8 -18.48 3.87 0.89
N ALA A 9 -19.67 3.85 0.31
CA ALA A 9 -20.94 3.90 1.04
C ALA A 9 -21.50 2.51 1.41
N CYS A 10 -20.71 1.42 1.35
CA CYS A 10 -21.23 0.07 1.61
C CYS A 10 -21.14 -0.38 3.07
N SER A 11 -20.55 0.42 3.96
CA SER A 11 -20.28 0.04 5.37
C SER A 11 -21.52 -0.27 6.19
N ALA A 12 -22.69 0.30 5.86
CA ALA A 12 -23.94 0.07 6.55
C ALA A 12 -24.81 -1.04 5.93
N ALA A 13 -24.37 -1.67 4.83
CA ALA A 13 -25.16 -2.68 4.14
C ALA A 13 -25.22 -4.00 4.91
N ALA A 14 -26.40 -4.56 5.06
CA ALA A 14 -26.66 -5.85 5.70
C ALA A 14 -26.96 -6.95 4.66
N VAL A 15 -26.99 -8.20 5.13
CA VAL A 15 -27.44 -9.33 4.30
C VAL A 15 -28.87 -9.12 3.83
N GLY A 16 -29.10 -9.25 2.53
CA GLY A 16 -30.37 -8.97 1.86
C GLY A 16 -30.47 -7.58 1.23
N ASP A 17 -29.59 -6.65 1.61
CA ASP A 17 -29.57 -5.31 1.00
C ASP A 17 -28.95 -5.35 -0.40
N THR A 18 -29.20 -4.28 -1.16
CA THR A 18 -28.62 -4.07 -2.48
C THR A 18 -27.59 -2.96 -2.41
N VAL A 19 -26.33 -3.28 -2.77
CA VAL A 19 -25.26 -2.30 -2.98
C VAL A 19 -25.11 -2.02 -4.46
N SER A 20 -25.11 -0.74 -4.84
CA SER A 20 -24.98 -0.33 -6.23
C SER A 20 -23.58 0.15 -6.53
N LEU A 21 -22.92 -0.48 -7.50
CA LEU A 21 -21.73 0.06 -8.14
C LEU A 21 -22.16 1.19 -9.09
N SER A 22 -21.47 2.30 -9.08
CA SER A 22 -21.74 3.46 -9.95
C SER A 22 -20.44 4.03 -10.53
N GLY A 23 -20.54 4.97 -11.48
CA GLY A 23 -19.38 5.67 -12.03
C GLY A 23 -18.31 4.74 -12.62
N ALA A 24 -17.08 4.92 -12.19
CA ALA A 24 -15.93 4.14 -12.68
C ALA A 24 -16.02 2.66 -12.30
N GLU A 25 -16.54 2.32 -11.11
CA GLU A 25 -16.70 0.93 -10.67
C GLU A 25 -17.76 0.20 -11.50
N ALA A 26 -18.90 0.83 -11.78
CA ALA A 26 -19.91 0.24 -12.67
C ALA A 26 -19.37 -0.01 -14.08
N LYS A 27 -18.65 0.99 -14.64
CA LYS A 27 -18.03 0.85 -15.96
C LYS A 27 -16.99 -0.27 -15.95
N HIS A 28 -16.18 -0.38 -14.91
CA HIS A 28 -15.21 -1.46 -14.77
C HIS A 28 -15.92 -2.82 -14.71
N ALA A 29 -16.94 -2.95 -13.87
CA ALA A 29 -17.71 -4.19 -13.72
C ALA A 29 -18.41 -4.59 -15.02
N ALA A 30 -19.24 -3.70 -15.60
CA ALA A 30 -20.09 -4.03 -16.72
C ALA A 30 -19.36 -4.09 -18.07
N VAL A 31 -18.42 -3.15 -18.33
CA VAL A 31 -17.80 -3.00 -19.66
C VAL A 31 -16.44 -3.72 -19.72
N VAL A 32 -15.60 -3.57 -18.71
CA VAL A 32 -14.25 -4.15 -18.72
C VAL A 32 -14.29 -5.61 -18.28
N ARG A 33 -14.88 -5.89 -17.12
CA ARG A 33 -14.96 -7.24 -16.55
C ARG A 33 -16.16 -8.04 -17.10
N ARG A 34 -17.17 -7.36 -17.64
CA ARG A 34 -18.36 -7.95 -18.25
C ARG A 34 -19.10 -8.92 -17.33
N VAL A 35 -19.28 -8.49 -16.07
CA VAL A 35 -20.04 -9.26 -15.08
C VAL A 35 -21.45 -9.53 -15.56
N ARG A 36 -22.03 -10.64 -15.15
CA ARG A 36 -23.36 -11.07 -15.52
C ARG A 36 -24.25 -11.21 -14.30
N VAL A 37 -25.55 -11.04 -14.47
CA VAL A 37 -26.53 -11.36 -13.43
C VAL A 37 -26.35 -12.81 -12.96
N GLY A 38 -26.36 -13.01 -11.65
CA GLY A 38 -26.12 -14.29 -11.00
C GLY A 38 -24.66 -14.60 -10.67
N GLU A 39 -23.68 -13.79 -11.14
CA GLU A 39 -22.28 -13.97 -10.78
C GLU A 39 -22.02 -13.53 -9.33
N SER A 40 -21.17 -14.30 -8.62
CA SER A 40 -20.73 -13.95 -7.28
C SER A 40 -19.59 -12.93 -7.37
N VAL A 41 -19.69 -11.87 -6.56
CA VAL A 41 -18.70 -10.80 -6.44
C VAL A 41 -18.50 -10.44 -4.97
N THR A 42 -17.41 -9.72 -4.68
CA THR A 42 -17.18 -9.12 -3.37
C THR A 42 -17.16 -7.61 -3.48
N VAL A 43 -17.63 -6.92 -2.44
CA VAL A 43 -17.65 -5.46 -2.34
C VAL A 43 -17.08 -5.06 -0.98
N GLY A 44 -16.22 -4.05 -0.96
CA GLY A 44 -15.65 -3.50 0.27
C GLY A 44 -15.64 -1.98 0.26
N ASP A 45 -15.46 -1.38 1.44
CA ASP A 45 -15.29 0.07 1.59
C ASP A 45 -13.81 0.51 1.56
N GLY A 46 -12.90 -0.46 1.56
CA GLY A 46 -11.45 -0.23 1.68
C GLY A 46 -11.00 0.11 3.10
N SER A 47 -11.89 -0.01 4.09
CA SER A 47 -11.66 0.29 5.51
C SER A 47 -12.03 -0.90 6.42
N GLY A 48 -11.95 -2.12 5.87
CA GLY A 48 -12.15 -3.37 6.59
C GLY A 48 -13.50 -4.04 6.37
N VAL A 49 -14.50 -3.37 5.82
CA VAL A 49 -15.77 -4.00 5.48
C VAL A 49 -15.62 -4.91 4.27
N TRP A 50 -16.13 -6.13 4.39
CA TRP A 50 -16.11 -7.13 3.34
C TRP A 50 -17.49 -7.75 3.16
N LEU A 51 -18.08 -7.54 2.00
CA LEU A 51 -19.40 -8.04 1.62
C LEU A 51 -19.24 -9.06 0.50
N GLU A 52 -19.91 -10.18 0.62
CA GLU A 52 -20.10 -11.13 -0.47
C GLU A 52 -21.51 -10.91 -1.04
N GLY A 53 -21.65 -11.01 -2.34
CA GLY A 53 -22.93 -10.82 -2.97
C GLY A 53 -23.06 -11.43 -4.35
N THR A 54 -24.29 -11.40 -4.87
CA THR A 54 -24.62 -11.87 -6.20
C THR A 54 -25.11 -10.68 -7.04
N VAL A 55 -24.61 -10.56 -8.25
CA VAL A 55 -25.04 -9.54 -9.21
C VAL A 55 -26.52 -9.73 -9.54
N ALA A 56 -27.35 -8.74 -9.20
CA ALA A 56 -28.80 -8.76 -9.40
C ALA A 56 -29.22 -8.07 -10.69
N ASP A 57 -28.55 -6.97 -11.08
CA ASP A 57 -28.82 -6.23 -12.33
C ASP A 57 -27.52 -5.63 -12.88
N VAL A 58 -27.46 -5.48 -14.21
CA VAL A 58 -26.31 -4.94 -14.93
C VAL A 58 -26.74 -3.97 -16.00
N SER A 59 -26.27 -2.74 -15.89
CA SER A 59 -26.32 -1.74 -16.97
C SER A 59 -24.92 -1.12 -17.18
N ALA A 60 -24.75 -0.33 -18.22
CA ALA A 60 -23.47 0.32 -18.50
C ALA A 60 -23.02 1.33 -17.42
N SER A 61 -23.95 1.87 -16.66
CA SER A 61 -23.71 2.92 -15.64
C SER A 61 -23.98 2.48 -14.20
N ARG A 62 -24.55 1.27 -14.02
CA ARG A 62 -24.91 0.75 -12.70
C ARG A 62 -24.88 -0.77 -12.70
N VAL A 63 -24.32 -1.35 -11.66
CA VAL A 63 -24.40 -2.77 -11.35
C VAL A 63 -24.91 -2.92 -9.93
N ASP A 64 -25.99 -3.65 -9.74
CA ASP A 64 -26.59 -3.89 -8.44
C ASP A 64 -26.17 -5.27 -7.92
N VAL A 65 -25.75 -5.31 -6.66
CA VAL A 65 -25.27 -6.51 -5.97
C VAL A 65 -26.15 -6.75 -4.75
N THR A 66 -26.85 -7.87 -4.69
CA THR A 66 -27.54 -8.32 -3.47
C THR A 66 -26.56 -8.98 -2.53
N ILE A 67 -26.48 -8.50 -1.29
CA ILE A 67 -25.52 -8.97 -0.30
C ILE A 67 -26.00 -10.30 0.31
N THR A 68 -25.11 -11.28 0.32
CA THR A 68 -25.37 -12.64 0.83
C THR A 68 -24.60 -12.96 2.10
N ALA A 69 -23.45 -12.29 2.33
CA ALA A 69 -22.69 -12.41 3.58
C ALA A 69 -21.95 -11.10 3.86
N GLN A 70 -21.66 -10.86 5.13
CA GLN A 70 -20.91 -9.70 5.61
C GLN A 70 -19.88 -10.14 6.65
N SER A 71 -18.69 -9.56 6.57
CA SER A 71 -17.64 -9.69 7.56
C SER A 71 -16.86 -8.38 7.68
N ALA A 72 -16.05 -8.25 8.74
CA ALA A 72 -15.16 -7.12 8.93
C ALA A 72 -13.76 -7.66 9.27
N ALA A 73 -12.76 -7.20 8.53
CA ALA A 73 -11.36 -7.47 8.82
C ALA A 73 -10.85 -6.44 9.84
N PRO A 74 -10.24 -6.84 10.96
CA PRO A 74 -9.65 -5.90 11.90
C PRO A 74 -8.51 -5.12 11.23
N ALA A 75 -8.30 -3.88 11.66
CA ALA A 75 -7.11 -3.14 11.27
C ALA A 75 -5.85 -3.83 11.80
N PRO A 76 -4.74 -3.84 11.05
CA PRO A 76 -3.48 -4.39 11.54
C PRO A 76 -3.01 -3.62 12.78
N LYS A 77 -2.60 -4.32 13.84
CA LYS A 77 -2.11 -3.70 15.07
C LYS A 77 -0.79 -2.99 14.85
N VAL A 78 0.14 -3.64 14.17
CA VAL A 78 1.41 -3.07 13.71
C VAL A 78 1.30 -2.83 12.21
N ARG A 79 1.37 -1.58 11.77
CA ARG A 79 1.33 -1.27 10.33
C ARG A 79 2.72 -1.36 9.71
N LEU A 80 2.77 -1.82 8.47
CA LEU A 80 3.96 -1.73 7.61
C LEU A 80 3.84 -0.44 6.77
N VAL A 81 4.74 0.50 7.00
CA VAL A 81 4.80 1.79 6.31
C VAL A 81 5.99 1.80 5.36
N LEU A 82 5.74 1.95 4.06
CA LEU A 82 6.80 2.09 3.06
C LEU A 82 7.08 3.57 2.78
N VAL A 83 8.26 4.02 3.14
CA VAL A 83 8.81 5.32 2.71
C VAL A 83 9.57 5.08 1.42
N GLN A 84 8.93 5.38 0.29
CA GLN A 84 9.49 5.15 -1.05
C GLN A 84 10.06 6.44 -1.62
N ALA A 85 11.36 6.46 -1.89
CA ALA A 85 11.96 7.59 -2.60
C ALA A 85 11.40 7.69 -4.03
N LEU A 86 11.15 8.94 -4.47
CA LEU A 86 10.73 9.21 -5.83
C LEU A 86 11.84 8.78 -6.80
N ALA A 87 11.49 7.96 -7.77
CA ALA A 87 12.41 7.37 -8.73
C ALA A 87 12.13 7.85 -10.16
N LYS A 88 13.03 7.55 -11.09
CA LYS A 88 12.88 7.89 -12.50
C LYS A 88 12.03 6.84 -13.22
N GLY A 89 11.16 7.31 -14.08
CA GLY A 89 10.26 6.47 -14.86
C GLY A 89 9.11 5.94 -14.02
N ASP A 90 8.78 4.66 -14.17
CA ASP A 90 7.69 3.94 -13.50
C ASP A 90 8.17 3.04 -12.35
N ARG A 91 9.44 3.18 -11.91
CA ARG A 91 10.04 2.28 -10.91
C ARG A 91 9.45 2.44 -9.53
N ASP A 92 9.12 3.66 -9.14
CA ASP A 92 8.42 3.94 -7.89
C ASP A 92 6.95 3.50 -7.97
N GLU A 93 6.27 3.68 -9.11
CA GLU A 93 4.92 3.17 -9.33
C GLU A 93 4.87 1.63 -9.23
N LEU A 94 5.85 0.93 -9.79
CA LEU A 94 5.98 -0.53 -9.67
C LEU A 94 6.23 -0.96 -8.22
N ALA A 95 7.10 -0.23 -7.49
CA ALA A 95 7.31 -0.48 -6.06
C ALA A 95 6.01 -0.33 -5.27
N VAL A 96 5.27 0.74 -5.51
CA VAL A 96 3.99 1.05 -4.86
C VAL A 96 2.95 -0.04 -5.13
N GLN A 97 2.77 -0.41 -6.40
CA GLN A 97 1.85 -1.47 -6.80
C GLN A 97 2.17 -2.79 -6.11
N THR A 98 3.40 -3.29 -6.28
CA THR A 98 3.82 -4.58 -5.73
C THR A 98 3.81 -4.58 -4.21
N SER A 99 4.19 -3.48 -3.55
CA SER A 99 4.11 -3.36 -2.09
C SER A 99 2.67 -3.42 -1.59
N CYS A 100 1.73 -2.85 -2.33
CA CYS A 100 0.30 -2.99 -2.02
C CYS A 100 -0.14 -4.46 -2.08
N GLU A 101 0.23 -5.19 -3.13
CA GLU A 101 -0.09 -6.62 -3.28
C GLU A 101 0.50 -7.46 -2.14
N LEU A 102 1.67 -7.08 -1.61
CA LEU A 102 2.41 -7.78 -0.55
C LEU A 102 2.05 -7.36 0.89
N GLY A 103 1.09 -6.45 1.06
CA GLY A 103 0.54 -6.18 2.39
C GLY A 103 1.04 -4.92 3.08
N VAL A 104 1.61 -3.93 2.38
CA VAL A 104 1.89 -2.60 2.95
C VAL A 104 0.60 -1.93 3.42
N ASP A 105 0.64 -1.14 4.50
CA ASP A 105 -0.53 -0.48 5.06
C ASP A 105 -0.54 1.04 4.82
N GLU A 106 0.64 1.64 4.62
CA GLU A 106 0.79 3.04 4.26
C GLU A 106 1.99 3.23 3.34
N ILE A 107 1.88 4.16 2.39
CA ILE A 107 2.96 4.56 1.49
C ILE A 107 3.22 6.05 1.64
N VAL A 108 4.48 6.40 1.91
CA VAL A 108 4.96 7.76 2.08
C VAL A 108 5.90 8.10 0.92
N PRO A 109 5.47 8.95 -0.04
CA PRO A 109 6.36 9.42 -1.09
C PRO A 109 7.47 10.27 -0.48
N TRP A 110 8.73 9.95 -0.75
CA TRP A 110 9.88 10.64 -0.18
C TRP A 110 10.71 11.36 -1.25
N GLN A 111 10.89 12.67 -1.06
CA GLN A 111 11.79 13.48 -1.87
C GLN A 111 13.21 13.38 -1.29
N ALA A 112 13.94 12.31 -1.61
CA ALA A 112 15.33 12.14 -1.21
C ALA A 112 16.24 13.12 -1.96
N SER A 113 17.40 13.43 -1.38
CA SER A 113 18.40 14.35 -1.97
C SER A 113 18.85 13.90 -3.35
N ARG A 114 19.02 12.59 -3.54
CA ARG A 114 19.45 11.98 -4.81
C ARG A 114 18.30 11.49 -5.70
N SER A 115 17.05 11.81 -5.37
CA SER A 115 15.92 11.58 -6.25
C SER A 115 16.05 12.42 -7.51
N VAL A 116 16.00 11.78 -8.68
CA VAL A 116 15.98 12.47 -9.99
C VAL A 116 14.58 13.06 -10.24
N SER A 117 13.54 12.32 -9.88
CA SER A 117 12.15 12.78 -9.94
C SER A 117 11.88 13.76 -8.79
N ARG A 118 11.13 14.83 -9.10
CA ARG A 118 10.75 15.83 -8.12
C ARG A 118 9.27 16.17 -8.21
N TRP A 119 8.65 16.19 -7.03
CA TRP A 119 7.24 16.55 -6.88
C TRP A 119 7.14 17.89 -6.18
N GLU A 120 6.96 18.96 -6.96
CA GLU A 120 6.86 20.34 -6.47
C GLU A 120 5.56 20.98 -6.95
N GLY A 121 4.93 21.79 -6.09
CA GLY A 121 3.69 22.51 -6.41
C GLY A 121 2.59 21.55 -6.87
N ALA A 122 1.94 21.85 -7.98
CA ALA A 122 0.84 21.04 -8.52
C ALA A 122 1.23 19.60 -8.91
N LYS A 123 2.53 19.32 -9.13
CA LYS A 123 3.01 17.96 -9.43
C LYS A 123 2.93 17.06 -8.20
N ALA A 124 3.07 17.61 -6.98
CA ALA A 124 3.00 16.81 -5.77
C ALA A 124 1.61 16.18 -5.61
N ASN A 125 0.55 16.96 -5.76
CA ASN A 125 -0.82 16.46 -5.69
C ASN A 125 -1.10 15.43 -6.79
N LYS A 126 -0.73 15.71 -8.05
CA LYS A 126 -0.91 14.79 -9.16
C LYS A 126 -0.16 13.46 -8.96
N GLY A 127 1.06 13.52 -8.44
CA GLY A 127 1.86 12.33 -8.12
C GLY A 127 1.21 11.49 -7.04
N ARG A 128 0.77 12.12 -5.94
CA ARG A 128 0.05 11.45 -4.85
C ARG A 128 -1.25 10.82 -5.34
N GLU A 129 -2.07 11.54 -6.12
CA GLU A 129 -3.31 11.02 -6.70
C GLU A 129 -3.04 9.84 -7.64
N ARG A 130 -1.96 9.90 -8.41
CA ARG A 130 -1.53 8.80 -9.28
C ARG A 130 -1.17 7.56 -8.45
N TRP A 131 -0.36 7.70 -7.38
CA TRP A 131 -0.04 6.58 -6.50
C TRP A 131 -1.27 6.06 -5.76
N ALA A 132 -2.16 6.92 -5.29
CA ALA A 132 -3.42 6.50 -4.67
C ALA A 132 -4.30 5.67 -5.63
N THR A 133 -4.33 6.05 -6.92
CA THR A 133 -5.04 5.28 -7.95
C THR A 133 -4.40 3.90 -8.14
N ILE A 134 -3.06 3.81 -8.22
CA ILE A 134 -2.33 2.54 -8.33
C ILE A 134 -2.61 1.65 -7.13
N VAL A 135 -2.52 2.20 -5.92
CA VAL A 135 -2.79 1.48 -4.67
C VAL A 135 -4.22 0.95 -4.64
N ARG A 136 -5.21 1.77 -5.02
CA ARG A 136 -6.61 1.35 -5.06
C ARG A 136 -6.83 0.17 -6.02
N GLU A 137 -6.28 0.26 -7.22
CA GLU A 137 -6.43 -0.82 -8.21
C GLU A 137 -5.67 -2.09 -7.80
N ALA A 138 -4.47 -1.95 -7.23
CA ALA A 138 -3.70 -3.07 -6.70
C ALA A 138 -4.40 -3.76 -5.52
N ALA A 139 -4.99 -2.98 -4.60
CA ALA A 139 -5.74 -3.51 -3.46
C ALA A 139 -6.98 -4.30 -3.90
N LYS A 140 -7.71 -3.82 -4.92
CA LYS A 140 -8.83 -4.55 -5.52
C LYS A 140 -8.37 -5.89 -6.10
N GLN A 141 -7.30 -5.86 -6.90
CA GLN A 141 -6.77 -7.06 -7.54
C GLN A 141 -6.24 -8.07 -6.51
N ALA A 142 -5.61 -7.58 -5.44
CA ALA A 142 -5.09 -8.40 -4.34
C ALA A 142 -6.17 -8.79 -3.30
N HIS A 143 -7.43 -8.43 -3.50
CA HIS A 143 -8.54 -8.73 -2.58
C HIS A 143 -8.28 -8.24 -1.15
N ARG A 144 -7.76 -7.01 -1.02
CA ARG A 144 -7.46 -6.44 0.30
C ARG A 144 -8.68 -5.74 0.90
N PRO A 145 -9.09 -6.10 2.12
CA PRO A 145 -10.19 -5.41 2.81
C PRO A 145 -9.78 -3.99 3.27
N TRP A 146 -8.47 -3.76 3.47
CA TRP A 146 -7.90 -2.46 3.80
C TRP A 146 -7.07 -1.93 2.63
N VAL A 147 -7.49 -0.78 2.08
CA VAL A 147 -6.72 -0.08 1.04
C VAL A 147 -5.63 0.74 1.72
N PRO A 148 -4.35 0.55 1.36
CA PRO A 148 -3.26 1.34 1.91
C PRO A 148 -3.46 2.84 1.69
N SER A 149 -3.12 3.65 2.67
CA SER A 149 -3.11 5.11 2.50
C SER A 149 -1.84 5.58 1.76
N VAL A 150 -1.97 6.67 1.00
CA VAL A 150 -0.84 7.37 0.38
C VAL A 150 -0.76 8.77 0.97
N SER A 151 0.32 9.01 1.72
CA SER A 151 0.57 10.29 2.40
C SER A 151 1.00 11.39 1.42
N GLU A 152 1.05 12.62 1.91
CA GLU A 152 1.70 13.74 1.20
C GLU A 152 3.19 13.45 0.98
N ALA A 153 3.76 14.02 -0.10
CA ALA A 153 5.19 13.91 -0.36
C ALA A 153 6.00 14.55 0.77
N SER A 154 6.96 13.81 1.30
CA SER A 154 7.72 14.17 2.48
C SER A 154 9.18 14.46 2.14
N SER A 155 9.75 15.49 2.78
CA SER A 155 11.19 15.72 2.86
C SER A 155 11.84 14.76 3.84
N THR A 156 13.17 14.63 3.82
CA THR A 156 13.92 13.82 4.78
C THR A 156 13.63 14.21 6.23
N ALA A 157 13.51 15.52 6.53
CA ALA A 157 13.16 15.97 7.88
C ALA A 157 11.75 15.53 8.32
N GLN A 158 10.77 15.56 7.41
CA GLN A 158 9.42 15.09 7.70
C GLN A 158 9.34 13.57 7.87
N VAL A 159 10.11 12.80 7.11
CA VAL A 159 10.24 11.35 7.30
C VAL A 159 10.83 11.04 8.67
N ILE A 160 11.91 11.73 9.06
CA ILE A 160 12.56 11.58 10.37
C ILE A 160 11.60 11.90 11.52
N ALA A 161 10.79 12.94 11.39
CA ALA A 161 9.82 13.31 12.43
C ALA A 161 8.80 12.18 12.71
N ARG A 162 8.55 11.30 11.75
CA ARG A 162 7.67 10.12 11.92
C ARG A 162 8.32 9.00 12.75
N ALA A 163 9.64 9.00 12.92
CA ALA A 163 10.35 7.97 13.70
C ALA A 163 9.92 7.94 15.18
N ALA A 164 9.40 9.05 15.71
CA ALA A 164 8.94 9.12 17.10
C ALA A 164 7.80 8.14 17.45
N GLY A 165 7.10 7.59 16.46
CA GLY A 165 5.99 6.65 16.64
C GLY A 165 6.17 5.33 15.88
N ALA A 166 7.38 5.05 15.37
CA ALA A 166 7.64 3.87 14.57
C ALA A 166 9.06 3.36 14.71
N ARG A 167 9.25 2.07 14.55
CA ARG A 167 10.57 1.48 14.34
C ARG A 167 10.99 1.70 12.89
N MET A 168 12.01 2.49 12.67
CA MET A 168 12.49 2.86 11.34
C MET A 168 13.65 1.98 10.88
N LEU A 169 13.45 1.28 9.77
CA LEU A 169 14.45 0.42 9.11
C LEU A 169 14.83 1.06 7.76
N VAL A 170 16.11 1.42 7.60
CA VAL A 170 16.63 2.03 6.37
C VAL A 170 17.32 0.96 5.55
N LEU A 171 16.83 0.68 4.35
CA LEU A 171 17.47 -0.25 3.43
C LEU A 171 18.73 0.36 2.84
N ASP A 172 19.86 -0.22 3.24
CA ASP A 172 21.17 0.18 2.78
C ASP A 172 22.01 -1.06 2.44
N PRO A 173 22.46 -1.23 1.19
CA PRO A 173 23.27 -2.38 0.81
C PRO A 173 24.63 -2.47 1.52
N THR A 174 25.09 -1.38 2.13
CA THR A 174 26.36 -1.34 2.90
C THR A 174 26.19 -1.66 4.39
N ALA A 175 24.95 -1.84 4.86
CA ALA A 175 24.68 -2.20 6.24
C ALA A 175 25.25 -3.58 6.60
N THR A 176 25.68 -3.74 7.84
CA THR A 176 26.14 -5.03 8.39
C THR A 176 24.97 -5.91 8.86
N ALA A 177 23.95 -5.29 9.47
CA ALA A 177 22.77 -5.99 9.93
C ALA A 177 21.89 -6.45 8.76
N LYS A 178 21.35 -7.66 8.84
CA LYS A 178 20.40 -8.20 7.85
C LYS A 178 18.98 -7.95 8.31
N LEU A 179 18.08 -7.62 7.37
CA LEU A 179 16.66 -7.45 7.67
C LEU A 179 16.03 -8.74 8.21
N SER A 180 16.51 -9.90 7.74
CA SER A 180 16.04 -11.21 8.23
C SER A 180 16.33 -11.47 9.71
N ASP A 181 17.31 -10.78 10.28
CA ASP A 181 17.75 -10.96 11.67
C ASP A 181 17.06 -9.94 12.61
N VAL A 182 16.28 -9.02 12.06
CA VAL A 182 15.52 -8.01 12.81
C VAL A 182 14.30 -8.68 13.44
N ALA A 183 14.29 -8.77 14.76
CA ALA A 183 13.11 -9.20 15.49
C ALA A 183 12.03 -8.12 15.43
N VAL A 184 10.85 -8.44 14.90
CA VAL A 184 9.67 -7.59 14.97
C VAL A 184 8.63 -8.25 15.84
N ASP A 185 7.93 -7.46 16.63
CA ASP A 185 6.86 -7.92 17.51
C ASP A 185 5.51 -7.52 16.91
N ALA A 186 4.70 -8.52 16.56
CA ALA A 186 3.34 -8.29 16.01
C ALA A 186 2.39 -7.65 17.02
N GLU A 187 2.73 -7.68 18.32
CA GLU A 187 1.97 -7.11 19.40
C GLU A 187 2.50 -5.73 19.86
N ALA A 188 3.53 -5.19 19.17
CA ALA A 188 4.08 -3.88 19.49
C ALA A 188 3.01 -2.76 19.41
N ASP A 189 3.28 -1.67 20.08
CA ASP A 189 2.46 -0.45 20.08
C ASP A 189 2.94 0.60 19.07
N HIS A 190 3.87 0.23 18.20
CA HIS A 190 4.46 1.09 17.19
C HIS A 190 4.49 0.42 15.81
N ASP A 191 4.41 1.23 14.76
CA ASP A 191 4.51 0.77 13.38
C ASP A 191 5.96 0.43 12.98
N VAL A 192 6.12 -0.32 11.88
CA VAL A 192 7.41 -0.56 11.24
C VAL A 192 7.48 0.28 9.97
N MET A 193 8.42 1.23 9.93
CA MET A 193 8.71 2.08 8.77
C MET A 193 9.92 1.55 8.01
N LEU A 194 9.73 1.27 6.73
CA LEU A 194 10.76 0.80 5.82
C LEU A 194 11.15 1.91 4.86
N VAL A 195 12.38 2.40 4.90
CA VAL A 195 12.89 3.48 4.06
C VAL A 195 13.68 2.92 2.89
N VAL A 196 13.24 3.24 1.67
CA VAL A 196 13.86 2.79 0.40
C VAL A 196 14.36 3.99 -0.38
N GLY A 197 15.66 4.00 -0.67
CA GLY A 197 16.31 5.06 -1.43
C GLY A 197 16.02 5.04 -2.93
N PRO A 198 16.35 6.13 -3.63
CA PRO A 198 16.29 6.22 -5.10
C PRO A 198 17.45 5.44 -5.75
N GLU A 199 17.50 5.44 -7.10
CA GLU A 199 18.55 4.74 -7.87
C GLU A 199 19.99 5.21 -7.53
N GLY A 200 20.13 6.48 -7.11
CA GLY A 200 21.42 7.04 -6.65
C GLY A 200 21.77 6.69 -5.20
N GLY A 201 20.96 5.84 -4.54
CA GLY A 201 21.10 5.51 -3.12
C GLY A 201 20.70 6.67 -2.18
N ILE A 202 20.73 6.41 -0.90
CA ILE A 202 20.55 7.42 0.14
C ILE A 202 21.89 8.15 0.34
N SER A 203 21.88 9.46 0.52
CA SER A 203 23.13 10.20 0.71
C SER A 203 23.71 9.94 2.12
N PRO A 204 25.05 10.06 2.29
CA PRO A 204 25.67 9.90 3.61
C PRO A 204 25.05 10.82 4.67
N GLU A 205 24.75 12.06 4.30
CA GLU A 205 24.14 13.05 5.19
C GLU A 205 22.71 12.69 5.57
N GLU A 206 21.96 12.02 4.69
CA GLU A 206 20.62 11.51 5.00
C GLU A 206 20.71 10.28 5.91
N LEU A 207 21.65 9.35 5.63
CA LEU A 207 21.89 8.19 6.50
C LEU A 207 22.25 8.61 7.92
N GLU A 208 23.19 9.56 8.09
CA GLU A 208 23.57 10.11 9.40
C GLU A 208 22.36 10.71 10.15
N LYS A 209 21.48 11.45 9.43
CA LYS A 209 20.26 12.02 10.03
C LYS A 209 19.27 10.95 10.46
N PHE A 210 19.08 9.89 9.67
CA PHE A 210 18.23 8.77 10.03
C PHE A 210 18.77 8.03 11.25
N GLU A 211 20.07 7.73 11.28
CA GLU A 211 20.72 7.07 12.43
C GLU A 211 20.64 7.94 13.71
N ALA A 212 20.88 9.23 13.59
CA ALA A 212 20.74 10.17 14.71
C ALA A 212 19.32 10.24 15.29
N ALA A 213 18.32 9.90 14.47
CA ALA A 213 16.92 9.79 14.88
C ALA A 213 16.52 8.38 15.38
N GLY A 214 17.49 7.45 15.52
CA GLY A 214 17.26 6.11 16.01
C GLY A 214 16.88 5.09 14.95
N ALA A 215 17.01 5.41 13.65
CA ALA A 215 16.77 4.44 12.59
C ALA A 215 17.88 3.39 12.52
N GLU A 216 17.49 2.15 12.20
CA GLU A 216 18.40 1.03 12.02
C GLU A 216 18.70 0.84 10.53
N ARG A 217 19.99 0.82 10.15
CA ARG A 217 20.38 0.45 8.78
C ARG A 217 20.42 -1.06 8.64
N VAL A 218 19.73 -1.57 7.62
CA VAL A 218 19.62 -3.00 7.35
C VAL A 218 19.79 -3.30 5.86
N ARG A 219 20.30 -4.50 5.53
CA ARG A 219 20.38 -4.99 4.16
C ARG A 219 19.51 -6.23 3.96
N LEU A 220 19.05 -6.44 2.74
CA LEU A 220 18.27 -7.64 2.36
C LEU A 220 19.15 -8.86 2.09
N GLY A 221 20.34 -8.63 1.60
CA GLY A 221 21.28 -9.70 1.22
C GLY A 221 22.56 -9.11 0.63
N ASP A 222 23.31 -9.93 -0.11
CA ASP A 222 24.60 -9.53 -0.67
C ASP A 222 24.47 -8.88 -2.07
N THR A 223 23.27 -8.89 -2.66
CA THR A 223 22.98 -8.26 -3.94
C THR A 223 22.28 -6.92 -3.76
N VAL A 224 22.59 -5.97 -4.65
CA VAL A 224 21.89 -4.67 -4.68
C VAL A 224 20.61 -4.82 -5.48
N LEU A 225 19.48 -4.59 -4.82
CA LEU A 225 18.16 -4.58 -5.47
C LEU A 225 17.87 -3.21 -6.08
N ARG A 226 17.07 -3.19 -7.14
CA ARG A 226 16.52 -1.94 -7.67
C ARG A 226 15.54 -1.32 -6.67
N THR A 227 15.37 0.01 -6.73
CA THR A 227 14.39 0.72 -5.90
C THR A 227 12.96 0.18 -6.05
N SER A 228 12.60 -0.33 -7.25
CA SER A 228 11.32 -0.98 -7.51
C SER A 228 11.13 -2.34 -6.83
N THR A 229 12.21 -3.00 -6.41
CA THR A 229 12.17 -4.38 -5.88
C THR A 229 12.52 -4.43 -4.40
N ALA A 230 13.33 -3.49 -3.92
CA ALA A 230 13.83 -3.50 -2.53
C ALA A 230 12.71 -3.39 -1.50
N GLY A 231 11.77 -2.44 -1.68
CA GLY A 231 10.60 -2.29 -0.82
C GLY A 231 9.71 -3.55 -0.78
N PRO A 232 9.24 -4.04 -1.93
CA PRO A 232 8.47 -5.28 -2.01
C PRO A 232 9.15 -6.48 -1.35
N ALA A 233 10.43 -6.71 -1.60
CA ALA A 233 11.17 -7.82 -0.98
C ALA A 233 11.26 -7.68 0.55
N ALA A 234 11.52 -6.47 1.05
CA ALA A 234 11.57 -6.21 2.48
C ALA A 234 10.21 -6.37 3.17
N ILE A 235 9.12 -5.94 2.51
CA ILE A 235 7.75 -6.15 3.01
C ILE A 235 7.45 -7.65 3.13
N SER A 236 7.87 -8.48 2.16
CA SER A 236 7.69 -9.94 2.24
C SER A 236 8.41 -10.53 3.46
N VAL A 237 9.66 -10.13 3.73
CA VAL A 237 10.41 -10.58 4.91
C VAL A 237 9.72 -10.16 6.20
N LEU A 238 9.29 -8.91 6.30
CA LEU A 238 8.61 -8.39 7.48
C LEU A 238 7.20 -9.00 7.67
N SER A 239 6.50 -9.31 6.58
CA SER A 239 5.19 -9.98 6.65
C SER A 239 5.29 -11.37 7.28
N VAL A 240 6.31 -12.15 6.92
CA VAL A 240 6.61 -13.43 7.57
C VAL A 240 6.95 -13.23 9.05
N ALA A 241 7.82 -12.27 9.37
CA ALA A 241 8.25 -12.00 10.75
C ALA A 241 7.09 -11.51 11.64
N LEU A 242 6.11 -10.81 11.08
CA LEU A 242 4.87 -10.36 11.76
C LEU A 242 3.76 -11.42 11.76
N GLY A 243 3.99 -12.62 11.25
CA GLY A 243 2.99 -13.68 11.19
C GLY A 243 1.78 -13.38 10.28
N ARG A 244 1.98 -12.50 9.28
CA ARG A 244 0.93 -12.17 8.30
C ARG A 244 0.86 -13.19 7.16
N TRP A 245 1.92 -14.00 6.99
CA TRP A 245 2.07 -15.03 5.97
C TRP A 245 2.50 -16.35 6.62
#